data_d235ccc0856f59163c4cb4cda2dbaa05
#
_entry.id   d235ccc0856f59163c4cb4cda2dbaa05
#
_cell.length_a   1.000
_cell.length_b   1.000
_cell.length_c   1.000
_cell.angle_alpha   90.00
_cell.angle_beta   90.00
_cell.angle_gamma   90.00
#
_symmetry.space_group_name_H-M   'P 1'
#
loop_
_entity.id
_entity.type
_entity.pdbx_description
1 polymer ?
#
loop_
_entity_poly.entity_id
_entity_poly.type
_entity_poly.pdbx_seq_one_letter_code
_entity_poly.pdbx_strand_id
1 'polypeptide(L)'
;MRKESGATCLHGMKLYNTLTKQKEEFVPLHEGKVSMYVCGPTVYNFIHIGNARPMIVFDTVRRYMEYKGYEVNYVSNFTDVDDKIIKKAIEEGRTAEEVSQQYIEECKKDMHDMNVKPATTHPLATQEIQGMLDMISTLIEKGYAYAAADGTVYYRTRKFKDYGKLSHKNIDDLEAGHRNIQVTGDLKEDPLDFVLWKPKKDGEPYWESPWCQGRPGWHIECSVMAKHYLGDQIDIHAGGEDLIFPHHENEIAQSECANGCTFARYWMHNGFVNVDNEKMSKSLGNFVTVHDMLKTVDGQVLRFFLAT
;
A
#
# COMPACT_ATOMS: atom_id res chain seq x y z
N MET A 1 36.25 -0.83 36.94
CA MET A 1 36.30 -0.44 35.54
C MET A 1 34.89 -0.58 34.97
N ARG A 2 34.12 0.52 34.90
CA ARG A 2 32.81 0.58 34.27
C ARG A 2 33.06 0.60 32.76
N LYS A 3 32.54 -0.37 32.03
CA LYS A 3 32.42 -0.28 30.58
C LYS A 3 31.37 0.80 30.28
N GLU A 4 31.82 1.93 29.82
CA GLU A 4 30.97 2.90 29.17
C GLU A 4 30.42 2.23 27.91
N SER A 5 29.12 1.95 27.91
CA SER A 5 28.38 1.59 26.70
C SER A 5 28.40 2.84 25.83
N GLY A 6 29.24 2.82 24.81
CA GLY A 6 29.25 3.88 23.82
C GLY A 6 27.84 3.98 23.18
N ALA A 7 27.09 4.97 23.59
CA ALA A 7 25.90 5.39 22.89
C ALA A 7 26.37 5.81 21.48
N THR A 8 26.16 4.95 20.50
CA THR A 8 26.36 5.29 19.10
C THR A 8 25.45 6.45 18.80
N CYS A 9 26.02 7.61 18.60
CA CYS A 9 25.29 8.84 18.34
C CYS A 9 24.54 8.66 17.03
N LEU A 10 23.21 8.52 17.09
CA LEU A 10 22.30 8.35 15.97
C LEU A 10 22.16 9.69 15.22
N HIS A 11 23.25 10.17 14.61
CA HIS A 11 23.28 11.50 14.02
C HIS A 11 22.88 11.52 12.56
N GLY A 12 21.92 12.42 12.29
CA GLY A 12 21.90 13.18 11.05
C GLY A 12 21.48 12.45 9.78
N MET A 13 20.50 11.53 9.86
CA MET A 13 19.88 10.98 8.65
C MET A 13 18.82 11.93 8.14
N LYS A 14 18.87 12.23 6.82
CA LYS A 14 17.86 13.03 6.14
C LYS A 14 17.10 12.18 5.14
N LEU A 15 15.79 12.39 5.07
CA LEU A 15 14.90 11.75 4.10
C LEU A 15 14.22 12.80 3.25
N TYR A 16 14.05 12.50 1.95
CA TYR A 16 13.14 13.27 1.12
C TYR A 16 11.71 12.85 1.42
N ASN A 17 10.90 13.80 1.88
CA ASN A 17 9.50 13.57 2.24
C ASN A 17 8.58 14.04 1.12
N THR A 18 7.85 13.13 0.49
CA THR A 18 6.90 13.47 -0.57
C THR A 18 5.83 14.44 -0.08
N LEU A 19 5.42 14.34 1.19
CA LEU A 19 4.39 15.19 1.78
C LEU A 19 4.77 16.68 1.73
N THR A 20 6.02 16.98 2.09
CA THR A 20 6.54 18.36 2.16
C THR A 20 7.34 18.77 0.92
N LYS A 21 7.69 17.81 0.07
CA LYS A 21 8.59 17.97 -1.08
C LYS A 21 9.98 18.52 -0.69
N GLN A 22 10.43 18.16 0.51
CA GLN A 22 11.71 18.60 1.05
C GLN A 22 12.50 17.45 1.64
N LYS A 23 13.81 17.63 1.64
CA LYS A 23 14.72 16.77 2.38
C LYS A 23 14.77 17.23 3.83
N GLU A 24 14.34 16.36 4.73
CA GLU A 24 14.17 16.67 6.16
C GLU A 24 15.04 15.78 7.03
N GLU A 25 15.42 16.30 8.21
CA GLU A 25 15.99 15.47 9.27
C GLU A 25 14.97 14.41 9.70
N PHE A 26 15.42 13.17 9.81
CA PHE A 26 14.57 12.10 10.31
C PHE A 26 14.51 12.14 11.85
N VAL A 27 13.31 12.30 12.36
CA VAL A 27 13.01 12.27 13.79
C VAL A 27 11.95 11.20 14.05
N PRO A 28 12.29 10.07 14.68
CA PRO A 28 11.30 9.02 14.95
C PRO A 28 10.30 9.43 16.02
N LEU A 29 9.12 8.80 16.00
CA LEU A 29 8.10 8.96 17.05
C LEU A 29 8.61 8.49 18.42
N HIS A 30 9.39 7.42 18.42
CA HIS A 30 10.00 6.83 19.61
C HIS A 30 11.50 6.69 19.41
N GLU A 31 12.28 7.16 20.38
CA GLU A 31 13.73 7.11 20.30
C GLU A 31 14.25 5.70 20.02
N GLY A 32 15.13 5.58 19.03
CA GLY A 32 15.77 4.32 18.66
C GLY A 32 14.88 3.34 17.89
N LYS A 33 13.62 3.67 17.63
CA LYS A 33 12.66 2.79 16.96
C LYS A 33 12.07 3.45 15.73
N VAL A 34 11.86 2.65 14.67
CA VAL A 34 11.21 3.11 13.44
C VAL A 34 10.06 2.18 13.09
N SER A 35 8.88 2.74 12.89
CA SER A 35 7.73 2.05 12.32
C SER A 35 7.62 2.38 10.83
N MET A 36 7.62 1.36 9.99
CA MET A 36 7.65 1.53 8.54
C MET A 36 6.65 0.59 7.86
N TYR A 37 5.78 1.17 7.04
CA TYR A 37 4.82 0.42 6.23
C TYR A 37 5.10 0.61 4.75
N VAL A 38 5.20 -0.49 4.02
CA VAL A 38 5.37 -0.49 2.56
C VAL A 38 4.27 -1.32 1.94
N CYS A 39 3.46 -0.70 1.08
CA CYS A 39 2.40 -1.41 0.37
C CYS A 39 2.98 -2.56 -0.45
N GLY A 40 2.48 -3.76 -0.22
CA GLY A 40 2.89 -4.96 -0.93
C GLY A 40 2.08 -5.23 -2.20
N PRO A 41 2.46 -6.27 -2.95
CA PRO A 41 1.84 -6.58 -4.23
C PRO A 41 0.50 -7.29 -4.06
N THR A 42 -0.34 -7.18 -5.09
CA THR A 42 -1.48 -8.05 -5.30
C THR A 42 -0.99 -9.39 -5.85
N VAL A 43 -1.31 -10.48 -5.16
CA VAL A 43 -0.72 -11.81 -5.42
C VAL A 43 -1.57 -12.63 -6.38
N TYR A 44 -1.62 -12.23 -7.63
CA TYR A 44 -2.36 -12.93 -8.70
C TYR A 44 -1.46 -13.53 -9.78
N ASN A 45 -0.19 -13.18 -9.77
CA ASN A 45 0.81 -13.62 -10.75
C ASN A 45 2.22 -13.43 -10.19
N PHE A 46 3.23 -13.91 -10.91
CA PHE A 46 4.62 -13.54 -10.64
C PHE A 46 4.78 -12.03 -10.59
N ILE A 47 5.56 -11.53 -9.65
CA ILE A 47 5.85 -10.10 -9.58
C ILE A 47 6.68 -9.65 -10.78
N HIS A 48 6.41 -8.46 -11.28
CA HIS A 48 7.25 -7.84 -12.30
C HIS A 48 8.36 -7.00 -11.67
N ILE A 49 9.36 -6.63 -12.48
CA ILE A 49 10.50 -5.86 -11.99
C ILE A 49 10.10 -4.49 -11.40
N GLY A 50 9.00 -3.92 -11.85
CA GLY A 50 8.41 -2.70 -11.28
C GLY A 50 7.88 -2.90 -9.85
N ASN A 51 7.34 -4.08 -9.52
CA ASN A 51 6.97 -4.42 -8.14
C ASN A 51 8.21 -4.69 -7.27
N ALA A 52 9.27 -5.24 -7.86
CA ALA A 52 10.50 -5.55 -7.15
C ALA A 52 11.25 -4.30 -6.71
N ARG A 53 11.18 -3.22 -7.47
CA ARG A 53 11.90 -1.98 -7.15
C ARG A 53 11.59 -1.44 -5.75
N PRO A 54 10.33 -1.21 -5.35
CA PRO A 54 10.04 -0.77 -3.98
C PRO A 54 10.50 -1.77 -2.92
N MET A 55 10.42 -3.08 -3.19
CA MET A 55 10.91 -4.09 -2.26
C MET A 55 12.40 -3.93 -2.00
N ILE A 56 13.19 -3.70 -3.04
CA ILE A 56 14.64 -3.53 -2.96
C ILE A 56 15.02 -2.17 -2.36
N VAL A 57 14.40 -1.10 -2.82
CA VAL A 57 14.69 0.27 -2.34
C VAL A 57 14.42 0.37 -0.84
N PHE A 58 13.26 -0.11 -0.39
CA PHE A 58 12.88 0.04 1.02
C PHE A 58 13.51 -1.02 1.93
N ASP A 59 13.91 -2.17 1.40
CA ASP A 59 14.82 -3.09 2.10
C ASP A 59 16.18 -2.42 2.35
N THR A 60 16.68 -1.69 1.37
CA THR A 60 17.94 -0.93 1.50
C THR A 60 17.81 0.18 2.54
N VAL A 61 16.72 0.93 2.53
CA VAL A 61 16.43 1.96 3.55
C VAL A 61 16.35 1.33 4.94
N ARG A 62 15.64 0.22 5.09
CA ARG A 62 15.53 -0.54 6.34
C ARG A 62 16.89 -0.96 6.87
N ARG A 63 17.72 -1.58 6.02
CA ARG A 63 19.07 -2.04 6.40
C ARG A 63 19.96 -0.87 6.80
N TYR A 64 19.86 0.25 6.11
CA TYR A 64 20.60 1.46 6.47
C TYR A 64 20.17 2.00 7.85
N MET A 65 18.90 2.03 8.13
CA MET A 65 18.40 2.43 9.45
C MET A 65 18.86 1.48 10.56
N GLU A 66 18.82 0.18 10.31
CA GLU A 66 19.34 -0.82 11.24
C GLU A 66 20.84 -0.64 11.47
N TYR A 67 21.61 -0.36 10.41
CA TYR A 67 23.03 -0.03 10.50
C TYR A 67 23.29 1.22 11.35
N LYS A 68 22.40 2.22 11.28
CA LYS A 68 22.45 3.43 12.11
C LYS A 68 22.02 3.18 13.57
N GLY A 69 21.61 1.98 13.91
CA GLY A 69 21.23 1.57 15.27
C GLY A 69 19.75 1.62 15.60
N TYR A 70 18.89 1.88 14.61
CA TYR A 70 17.44 1.82 14.83
C TYR A 70 16.93 0.38 14.84
N GLU A 71 15.96 0.11 15.72
CA GLU A 71 15.10 -1.07 15.64
C GLU A 71 13.94 -0.77 14.68
N VAL A 72 13.91 -1.42 13.53
CA VAL A 72 12.90 -1.17 12.50
C VAL A 72 11.81 -2.24 12.54
N ASN A 73 10.59 -1.82 12.85
CA ASN A 73 9.40 -2.65 12.66
C ASN A 73 8.87 -2.39 11.24
N TYR A 74 9.17 -3.31 10.34
CA TYR A 74 8.86 -3.23 8.92
C TYR A 74 7.67 -4.10 8.59
N VAL A 75 6.57 -3.49 8.13
CA VAL A 75 5.34 -4.18 7.75
C VAL A 75 5.08 -3.98 6.27
N SER A 76 4.89 -5.08 5.56
CA SER A 76 4.54 -5.08 4.14
C SER A 76 3.55 -6.21 3.87
N ASN A 77 2.37 -5.85 3.40
CA ASN A 77 1.27 -6.78 3.20
C ASN A 77 1.38 -7.57 1.90
N PHE A 78 0.58 -8.64 1.83
CA PHE A 78 0.14 -9.22 0.56
C PHE A 78 -1.36 -8.96 0.39
N THR A 79 -1.73 -8.37 -0.74
CA THR A 79 -3.14 -8.20 -1.11
C THR A 79 -3.62 -9.49 -1.75
N ASP A 80 -4.33 -10.30 -0.97
CA ASP A 80 -4.78 -11.65 -1.34
C ASP A 80 -6.27 -11.73 -1.67
N VAL A 81 -6.93 -10.58 -1.82
CA VAL A 81 -8.29 -10.44 -2.37
C VAL A 81 -8.33 -9.21 -3.28
N ASP A 82 -8.68 -9.41 -4.54
CA ASP A 82 -8.71 -8.36 -5.55
C ASP A 82 -9.40 -8.88 -6.82
N ASP A 83 -9.90 -7.99 -7.66
CA ASP A 83 -10.53 -8.35 -8.94
C ASP A 83 -9.63 -9.20 -9.83
N LYS A 84 -8.33 -8.92 -9.84
CA LYS A 84 -7.34 -9.66 -10.65
C LYS A 84 -7.17 -11.11 -10.18
N ILE A 85 -7.17 -11.31 -8.86
CA ILE A 85 -7.09 -12.66 -8.27
C ILE A 85 -8.36 -13.45 -8.60
N ILE A 86 -9.52 -12.83 -8.44
CA ILE A 86 -10.83 -13.43 -8.72
C ILE A 86 -10.93 -13.83 -10.19
N LYS A 87 -10.56 -12.93 -11.09
CA LYS A 87 -10.56 -13.18 -12.54
C LYS A 87 -9.69 -14.37 -12.90
N LYS A 88 -8.47 -14.41 -12.38
CA LYS A 88 -7.53 -15.51 -12.63
C LYS A 88 -8.06 -16.84 -12.10
N ALA A 89 -8.62 -16.84 -10.89
CA ALA A 89 -9.21 -18.01 -10.28
C ALA A 89 -10.34 -18.60 -11.15
N ILE A 90 -11.23 -17.76 -11.65
CA ILE A 90 -12.32 -18.15 -12.55
C ILE A 90 -11.78 -18.72 -13.87
N GLU A 91 -10.82 -18.04 -14.49
CA GLU A 91 -10.21 -18.47 -15.76
C GLU A 91 -9.51 -19.83 -15.64
N GLU A 92 -8.91 -20.12 -14.49
CA GLU A 92 -8.15 -21.36 -14.25
C GLU A 92 -8.96 -22.46 -13.55
N GLY A 93 -10.21 -22.21 -13.17
CA GLY A 93 -11.02 -23.16 -12.44
C GLY A 93 -10.50 -23.46 -11.02
N ARG A 94 -9.87 -22.48 -10.39
CA ARG A 94 -9.28 -22.54 -9.05
C ARG A 94 -10.00 -21.60 -8.09
N THR A 95 -9.75 -21.77 -6.78
CA THR A 95 -10.22 -20.79 -5.80
C THR A 95 -9.28 -19.57 -5.76
N ALA A 96 -9.82 -18.42 -5.34
CA ALA A 96 -9.00 -17.22 -5.12
C ALA A 96 -7.90 -17.47 -4.07
N GLU A 97 -8.18 -18.27 -3.04
CA GLU A 97 -7.21 -18.68 -2.03
C GLU A 97 -6.06 -19.48 -2.63
N GLU A 98 -6.35 -20.47 -3.47
CA GLU A 98 -5.31 -21.27 -4.14
C GLU A 98 -4.39 -20.41 -5.01
N VAL A 99 -4.96 -19.46 -5.78
CA VAL A 99 -4.19 -18.53 -6.60
C VAL A 99 -3.29 -17.66 -5.73
N SER A 100 -3.84 -17.01 -4.72
CA SER A 100 -3.08 -16.10 -3.85
C SER A 100 -1.98 -16.82 -3.08
N GLN A 101 -2.25 -18.00 -2.55
CA GLN A 101 -1.24 -18.80 -1.83
C GLN A 101 -0.08 -19.19 -2.74
N GLN A 102 -0.33 -19.61 -3.97
CA GLN A 102 0.72 -19.91 -4.92
C GLN A 102 1.63 -18.71 -5.15
N TYR A 103 1.06 -17.55 -5.43
CA TYR A 103 1.87 -16.37 -5.78
C TYR A 103 2.46 -15.65 -4.58
N ILE A 104 1.96 -15.84 -3.38
CA ILE A 104 2.67 -15.47 -2.15
C ILE A 104 3.98 -16.24 -2.06
N GLU A 105 3.95 -17.56 -2.23
CA GLU A 105 5.15 -18.38 -2.17
C GLU A 105 6.15 -18.04 -3.28
N GLU A 106 5.68 -17.82 -4.49
CA GLU A 106 6.53 -17.37 -5.60
C GLU A 106 7.15 -15.99 -5.35
N CYS A 107 6.38 -15.06 -4.78
CA CYS A 107 6.89 -13.74 -4.40
C CYS A 107 7.97 -13.83 -3.32
N LYS A 108 7.76 -14.64 -2.28
CA LYS A 108 8.75 -14.87 -1.22
C LYS A 108 10.04 -15.46 -1.77
N LYS A 109 9.94 -16.39 -2.72
CA LYS A 109 11.09 -16.98 -3.39
C LYS A 109 11.87 -15.92 -4.19
N ASP A 110 11.17 -15.12 -4.98
CA ASP A 110 11.78 -14.04 -5.75
C ASP A 110 12.47 -13.01 -4.85
N MET A 111 11.83 -12.63 -3.75
CA MET A 111 12.41 -11.73 -2.74
C MET A 111 13.70 -12.32 -2.16
N HIS A 112 13.67 -13.60 -1.77
CA HIS A 112 14.85 -14.30 -1.25
C HIS A 112 16.01 -14.31 -2.26
N ASP A 113 15.71 -14.61 -3.51
CA ASP A 113 16.70 -14.70 -4.58
C ASP A 113 17.31 -13.33 -4.94
N MET A 114 16.62 -12.23 -4.64
CA MET A 114 17.14 -10.86 -4.74
C MET A 114 17.75 -10.35 -3.43
N ASN A 115 17.92 -11.22 -2.43
CA ASN A 115 18.42 -10.85 -1.10
C ASN A 115 17.61 -9.74 -0.42
N VAL A 116 16.30 -9.76 -0.61
CA VAL A 116 15.35 -8.91 0.14
C VAL A 116 15.02 -9.59 1.46
N LYS A 117 15.28 -8.89 2.55
CA LYS A 117 15.03 -9.39 3.90
C LYS A 117 13.51 -9.52 4.13
N PRO A 118 13.01 -10.63 4.71
CA PRO A 118 11.59 -10.70 5.07
C PRO A 118 11.18 -9.54 5.96
N ALA A 119 9.99 -8.99 5.75
CA ALA A 119 9.44 -7.98 6.64
C ALA A 119 9.29 -8.54 8.06
N THR A 120 9.20 -7.69 9.06
CA THR A 120 8.86 -8.09 10.42
C THR A 120 7.51 -8.82 10.40
N THR A 121 6.56 -8.31 9.61
CA THR A 121 5.26 -8.93 9.39
C THR A 121 4.83 -8.72 7.93
N HIS A 122 4.27 -9.78 7.33
CA HIS A 122 3.57 -9.74 6.04
C HIS A 122 2.09 -10.05 6.27
N PRO A 123 1.25 -9.06 6.67
CA PRO A 123 -0.16 -9.32 6.87
C PRO A 123 -0.88 -9.64 5.57
N LEU A 124 -1.94 -10.43 5.67
CA LEU A 124 -2.83 -10.76 4.56
C LEU A 124 -4.13 -9.99 4.69
N ALA A 125 -4.57 -9.36 3.61
CA ALA A 125 -5.80 -8.56 3.61
C ALA A 125 -7.01 -9.39 4.09
N THR A 126 -7.12 -10.65 3.68
CA THR A 126 -8.23 -11.53 4.08
C THR A 126 -8.27 -11.87 5.57
N GLN A 127 -7.18 -11.66 6.29
CA GLN A 127 -7.11 -11.87 7.75
C GLN A 127 -7.42 -10.62 8.56
N GLU A 128 -7.64 -9.49 7.91
CA GLU A 128 -7.83 -8.19 8.54
C GLU A 128 -9.24 -7.60 8.32
N ILE A 129 -10.18 -8.43 7.91
CA ILE A 129 -11.55 -8.00 7.56
C ILE A 129 -12.25 -7.32 8.75
N GLN A 130 -12.13 -7.87 9.96
CA GLN A 130 -12.79 -7.27 11.12
C GLN A 130 -12.27 -5.84 11.39
N GLY A 131 -10.98 -5.63 11.29
CA GLY A 131 -10.39 -4.29 11.42
C GLY A 131 -10.88 -3.33 10.33
N MET A 132 -11.10 -3.82 9.11
CA MET A 132 -11.68 -3.03 8.02
C MET A 132 -13.13 -2.62 8.33
N LEU A 133 -13.95 -3.57 8.80
CA LEU A 133 -15.33 -3.28 9.20
C LEU A 133 -15.38 -2.25 10.34
N ASP A 134 -14.49 -2.36 11.31
CA ASP A 134 -14.41 -1.44 12.44
C ASP A 134 -14.01 -0.02 11.99
N MET A 135 -13.01 0.10 11.14
CA MET A 135 -12.58 1.41 10.61
C MET A 135 -13.66 2.05 9.74
N ILE A 136 -14.31 1.28 8.87
CA ILE A 136 -15.40 1.77 8.03
C ILE A 136 -16.58 2.25 8.90
N SER A 137 -16.94 1.47 9.92
CA SER A 137 -18.01 1.86 10.86
C SER A 137 -17.67 3.15 11.59
N THR A 138 -16.43 3.33 12.03
CA THR A 138 -15.97 4.58 12.63
C THR A 138 -16.07 5.76 11.67
N LEU A 139 -15.69 5.58 10.41
CA LEU A 139 -15.82 6.62 9.39
C LEU A 139 -17.28 7.01 9.12
N ILE A 140 -18.18 6.03 9.10
CA ILE A 140 -19.63 6.29 8.98
C ILE A 140 -20.15 7.07 10.17
N GLU A 141 -19.84 6.66 11.40
CA GLU A 141 -20.26 7.35 12.63
C GLU A 141 -19.78 8.80 12.67
N LYS A 142 -18.57 9.07 12.21
CA LYS A 142 -18.00 10.42 12.13
C LYS A 142 -18.49 11.22 10.93
N GLY A 143 -19.29 10.61 10.04
CA GLY A 143 -19.86 11.25 8.87
C GLY A 143 -18.95 11.34 7.65
N TYR A 144 -17.80 10.66 7.65
CA TYR A 144 -16.85 10.62 6.52
C TYR A 144 -17.19 9.54 5.48
N ALA A 145 -18.09 8.65 5.80
CA ALA A 145 -18.52 7.58 4.90
C ALA A 145 -20.00 7.36 4.97
N TYR A 146 -20.57 6.72 3.96
CA TYR A 146 -22.00 6.42 3.87
C TYR A 146 -22.25 5.12 3.11
N ALA A 147 -23.33 4.41 3.50
CA ALA A 147 -23.78 3.23 2.80
C ALA A 147 -24.83 3.61 1.75
N ALA A 148 -24.64 3.18 0.52
CA ALA A 148 -25.61 3.33 -0.55
C ALA A 148 -26.70 2.26 -0.47
N ALA A 149 -27.76 2.40 -1.27
CA ALA A 149 -28.92 1.52 -1.24
C ALA A 149 -28.58 0.04 -1.58
N ASP A 150 -27.55 -0.21 -2.38
CA ASP A 150 -27.10 -1.56 -2.74
C ASP A 150 -26.14 -2.18 -1.71
N GLY A 151 -25.79 -1.45 -0.65
CA GLY A 151 -24.85 -1.87 0.39
C GLY A 151 -23.40 -1.48 0.12
N THR A 152 -23.09 -0.83 -1.00
CA THR A 152 -21.75 -0.25 -1.23
C THR A 152 -21.50 0.86 -0.22
N VAL A 153 -20.32 0.86 0.40
CA VAL A 153 -19.91 1.94 1.30
C VAL A 153 -18.88 2.81 0.60
N TYR A 154 -19.14 4.10 0.58
CA TYR A 154 -18.27 5.11 -0.05
C TYR A 154 -17.67 6.04 0.99
N TYR A 155 -16.45 6.48 0.75
CA TYR A 155 -15.80 7.55 1.48
C TYR A 155 -16.23 8.90 0.90
N ARG A 156 -16.60 9.84 1.77
CA ARG A 156 -17.06 11.18 1.41
C ARG A 156 -15.86 12.12 1.27
N THR A 157 -15.21 12.10 0.11
CA THR A 157 -13.90 12.72 -0.15
C THR A 157 -13.85 14.21 0.18
N ARG A 158 -14.89 14.99 -0.19
CA ARG A 158 -14.92 16.43 0.04
C ARG A 158 -15.03 16.82 1.51
N LYS A 159 -15.42 15.90 2.38
CA LYS A 159 -15.48 16.16 3.81
C LYS A 159 -14.11 16.26 4.46
N PHE A 160 -13.12 15.57 3.90
CA PHE A 160 -11.74 15.67 4.33
C PHE A 160 -11.08 16.92 3.72
N LYS A 161 -10.93 17.98 4.53
CA LYS A 161 -10.46 19.29 4.04
C LYS A 161 -9.05 19.27 3.49
N ASP A 162 -8.19 18.37 4.00
CA ASP A 162 -6.80 18.25 3.59
C ASP A 162 -6.59 17.25 2.45
N TYR A 163 -7.67 16.76 1.81
CA TYR A 163 -7.54 15.84 0.69
C TYR A 163 -6.72 16.46 -0.44
N GLY A 164 -5.70 15.75 -0.88
CA GLY A 164 -4.75 16.24 -1.87
C GLY A 164 -3.42 16.71 -1.28
N LYS A 165 -3.26 16.71 0.04
CA LYS A 165 -2.03 17.20 0.68
C LYS A 165 -0.77 16.42 0.33
N LEU A 166 -0.88 15.12 0.02
CA LEU A 166 0.25 14.29 -0.39
C LEU A 166 0.58 14.45 -1.87
N SER A 167 -0.42 14.31 -2.72
CA SER A 167 -0.28 14.37 -4.18
C SER A 167 -0.16 15.80 -4.70
N HIS A 168 -0.53 16.78 -3.86
CA HIS A 168 -0.63 18.20 -4.23
C HIS A 168 -1.64 18.47 -5.36
N LYS A 169 -2.64 17.56 -5.47
CA LYS A 169 -3.76 17.73 -6.40
C LYS A 169 -4.85 18.59 -5.77
N ASN A 170 -5.44 19.43 -6.58
CA ASN A 170 -6.58 20.25 -6.19
C ASN A 170 -7.88 19.49 -6.50
N ILE A 171 -8.84 19.55 -5.58
CA ILE A 171 -10.19 18.94 -5.76
C ILE A 171 -10.86 19.48 -7.03
N ASP A 172 -10.75 20.77 -7.32
CA ASP A 172 -11.37 21.37 -8.50
C ASP A 172 -10.80 20.81 -9.81
N ASP A 173 -9.50 20.51 -9.85
CA ASP A 173 -8.84 19.88 -10.99
C ASP A 173 -9.31 18.43 -11.16
N LEU A 174 -9.53 17.72 -10.06
CA LEU A 174 -10.07 16.36 -10.07
C LEU A 174 -11.53 16.33 -10.57
N GLU A 175 -12.34 17.32 -10.20
CA GLU A 175 -13.71 17.48 -10.72
C GLU A 175 -13.72 17.66 -12.24
N ALA A 176 -12.84 18.50 -12.76
CA ALA A 176 -12.76 18.75 -14.21
C ALA A 176 -12.46 17.46 -14.99
N GLY A 177 -11.65 16.56 -14.42
CA GLY A 177 -11.36 15.25 -15.00
C GLY A 177 -12.55 14.28 -14.95
N HIS A 178 -13.46 14.43 -13.98
CA HIS A 178 -14.61 13.55 -13.80
C HIS A 178 -15.91 14.02 -14.48
N ARG A 179 -16.01 15.29 -14.88
CA ARG A 179 -17.19 15.84 -15.57
C ARG A 179 -17.53 15.13 -16.89
N ASN A 180 -16.58 14.46 -17.49
CA ASN A 180 -16.76 13.73 -18.75
C ASN A 180 -17.15 12.25 -18.55
N ILE A 181 -17.23 11.78 -17.29
CA ILE A 181 -17.60 10.40 -16.97
C ILE A 181 -19.00 10.45 -16.35
N GLN A 182 -20.03 10.46 -17.18
CA GLN A 182 -21.39 10.16 -16.72
C GLN A 182 -21.47 8.67 -16.42
N VAL A 183 -21.25 8.30 -15.17
CA VAL A 183 -21.51 6.93 -14.71
C VAL A 183 -23.01 6.85 -14.43
N THR A 184 -23.76 6.43 -15.42
CA THR A 184 -25.18 6.10 -15.28
C THR A 184 -25.30 4.87 -14.38
N GLY A 185 -25.94 5.04 -13.22
CA GLY A 185 -26.21 3.96 -12.26
C GLY A 185 -25.31 3.94 -11.02
N ASP A 186 -24.44 4.92 -10.86
CA ASP A 186 -23.64 5.07 -9.66
C ASP A 186 -24.44 5.70 -8.52
N LEU A 187 -24.43 5.05 -7.35
CA LEU A 187 -25.13 5.52 -6.15
C LEU A 187 -24.29 6.48 -5.30
N LYS A 188 -23.19 6.99 -5.84
CA LYS A 188 -22.35 7.97 -5.17
C LYS A 188 -23.07 9.31 -5.00
N GLU A 189 -22.87 9.94 -3.85
CA GLU A 189 -23.25 11.33 -3.63
C GLU A 189 -22.39 12.31 -4.44
N ASP A 190 -21.15 11.95 -4.69
CA ASP A 190 -20.16 12.77 -5.40
C ASP A 190 -19.22 11.88 -6.24
N PRO A 191 -18.87 12.27 -7.48
CA PRO A 191 -17.97 11.48 -8.32
C PRO A 191 -16.56 11.25 -7.73
N LEU A 192 -16.12 12.09 -6.79
CA LEU A 192 -14.82 11.94 -6.11
C LEU A 192 -14.84 10.92 -4.98
N ASP A 193 -16.02 10.47 -4.55
CA ASP A 193 -16.13 9.48 -3.50
C ASP A 193 -15.56 8.13 -3.96
N PHE A 194 -14.92 7.40 -3.07
CA PHE A 194 -14.31 6.13 -3.40
C PHE A 194 -14.84 4.99 -2.53
N VAL A 195 -14.76 3.77 -3.05
CA VAL A 195 -15.33 2.58 -2.43
C VAL A 195 -14.49 2.12 -1.25
N LEU A 196 -15.17 1.88 -0.11
CA LEU A 196 -14.59 1.24 1.08
C LEU A 196 -15.01 -0.22 1.19
N TRP A 197 -16.25 -0.53 0.82
CA TRP A 197 -16.84 -1.87 0.84
C TRP A 197 -17.78 -2.05 -0.34
N LYS A 198 -17.70 -3.17 -1.02
CA LYS A 198 -18.52 -3.43 -2.22
C LYS A 198 -19.27 -4.75 -2.13
N PRO A 199 -20.52 -4.79 -2.64
CA PRO A 199 -21.33 -5.99 -2.64
C PRO A 199 -20.65 -7.14 -3.39
N LYS A 200 -20.87 -8.36 -2.93
CA LYS A 200 -20.42 -9.55 -3.65
C LYS A 200 -21.12 -9.69 -5.00
N LYS A 201 -20.41 -10.28 -5.95
CA LYS A 201 -20.96 -10.84 -7.17
C LYS A 201 -20.94 -12.36 -7.09
N ASP A 202 -21.74 -13.03 -7.91
CA ASP A 202 -21.76 -14.51 -7.95
C ASP A 202 -20.37 -15.08 -8.21
N GLY A 203 -19.97 -16.07 -7.40
CA GLY A 203 -18.68 -16.72 -7.51
C GLY A 203 -17.50 -15.98 -6.89
N GLU A 204 -17.71 -14.81 -6.31
CA GLU A 204 -16.66 -14.06 -5.61
C GLU A 204 -16.55 -14.48 -4.13
N PRO A 205 -15.35 -14.41 -3.54
CA PRO A 205 -15.21 -14.48 -2.10
C PRO A 205 -15.89 -13.27 -1.45
N TYR A 206 -16.50 -13.48 -0.30
CA TYR A 206 -17.21 -12.43 0.41
C TYR A 206 -17.16 -12.63 1.92
N TRP A 207 -17.48 -11.58 2.65
CA TRP A 207 -17.61 -11.56 4.10
C TRP A 207 -18.91 -10.88 4.49
N GLU A 208 -19.46 -11.28 5.63
CA GLU A 208 -20.59 -10.61 6.22
C GLU A 208 -20.21 -9.21 6.70
N SER A 209 -21.11 -8.27 6.55
CA SER A 209 -20.94 -6.90 7.05
C SER A 209 -22.30 -6.30 7.45
N PRO A 210 -22.31 -5.19 8.19
CA PRO A 210 -23.55 -4.48 8.50
C PRO A 210 -24.32 -3.95 7.27
N TRP A 211 -23.64 -3.84 6.13
CA TRP A 211 -24.18 -3.19 4.92
C TRP A 211 -24.61 -4.19 3.86
N CYS A 212 -23.80 -5.18 3.61
CA CYS A 212 -24.08 -6.25 2.66
C CYS A 212 -23.02 -7.35 2.77
N GLN A 213 -23.33 -8.54 2.24
CA GLN A 213 -22.30 -9.53 1.91
C GLN A 213 -21.42 -8.96 0.82
N GLY A 214 -20.11 -8.85 1.08
CA GLY A 214 -19.24 -8.17 0.17
C GLY A 214 -17.77 -8.32 0.50
N ARG A 215 -16.95 -7.43 -0.03
CA ARG A 215 -15.52 -7.41 0.14
C ARG A 215 -14.96 -6.00 0.21
N PRO A 216 -13.77 -5.81 0.78
CA PRO A 216 -13.20 -4.47 0.93
C PRO A 216 -12.82 -3.85 -0.42
N GLY A 217 -12.89 -2.52 -0.47
CA GLY A 217 -12.23 -1.73 -1.49
C GLY A 217 -10.71 -1.77 -1.28
N TRP A 218 -9.95 -1.42 -2.31
CA TRP A 218 -8.49 -1.53 -2.29
C TRP A 218 -7.82 -0.64 -1.23
N HIS A 219 -8.34 0.56 -1.03
CA HIS A 219 -7.63 1.57 -0.20
C HIS A 219 -7.73 1.33 1.30
N ILE A 220 -8.78 0.66 1.77
CA ILE A 220 -8.99 0.46 3.21
C ILE A 220 -8.00 -0.53 3.82
N GLU A 221 -7.50 -1.46 3.03
CA GLU A 221 -6.65 -2.56 3.49
C GLU A 221 -5.38 -2.06 4.19
N CYS A 222 -4.61 -1.23 3.52
CA CYS A 222 -3.33 -0.74 4.04
C CYS A 222 -3.50 0.17 5.25
N SER A 223 -4.54 1.00 5.30
CA SER A 223 -4.85 1.81 6.49
C SER A 223 -5.07 0.94 7.73
N VAL A 224 -5.83 -0.13 7.57
CA VAL A 224 -6.16 -1.05 8.66
C VAL A 224 -4.94 -1.88 9.09
N MET A 225 -4.18 -2.40 8.14
CA MET A 225 -2.99 -3.20 8.44
C MET A 225 -1.89 -2.37 9.08
N ALA A 226 -1.69 -1.13 8.64
CA ALA A 226 -0.76 -0.21 9.30
C ALA A 226 -1.17 0.07 10.74
N LYS A 227 -2.45 0.35 10.99
CA LYS A 227 -2.98 0.57 12.34
C LYS A 227 -2.79 -0.65 13.24
N HIS A 228 -3.11 -1.83 12.76
CA HIS A 228 -3.05 -3.06 13.54
C HIS A 228 -1.62 -3.37 14.02
N TYR A 229 -0.64 -3.26 13.14
CA TYR A 229 0.73 -3.70 13.43
C TYR A 229 1.66 -2.57 13.90
N LEU A 230 1.35 -1.32 13.58
CA LEU A 230 2.23 -0.18 13.84
C LEU A 230 1.59 0.92 14.69
N GLY A 231 0.25 0.93 14.82
CA GLY A 231 -0.48 1.96 15.56
C GLY A 231 -1.09 3.04 14.69
N ASP A 232 -1.71 4.03 15.33
CA ASP A 232 -2.47 5.09 14.65
C ASP A 232 -1.56 6.06 13.89
N GLN A 233 -0.35 6.27 14.38
CA GLN A 233 0.68 7.11 13.79
C GLN A 233 1.94 6.30 13.55
N ILE A 234 2.50 6.43 12.34
CA ILE A 234 3.72 5.71 11.94
C ILE A 234 4.81 6.68 11.51
N ASP A 235 6.06 6.23 11.53
CA ASP A 235 7.19 7.06 11.09
C ASP A 235 7.21 7.20 9.59
N ILE A 236 7.28 6.08 8.85
CA ILE A 236 7.45 6.06 7.40
C ILE A 236 6.37 5.23 6.73
N HIS A 237 5.76 5.78 5.70
CA HIS A 237 4.94 5.06 4.74
C HIS A 237 5.54 5.20 3.36
N ALA A 238 5.66 4.11 2.63
CA ALA A 238 6.41 4.09 1.39
C ALA A 238 5.79 3.18 0.32
N GLY A 239 6.22 3.37 -0.91
CA GLY A 239 5.83 2.57 -2.07
C GLY A 239 6.28 3.20 -3.38
N GLY A 240 5.79 2.67 -4.50
CA GLY A 240 6.00 3.26 -5.81
C GLY A 240 5.30 4.61 -5.96
N GLU A 241 5.84 5.49 -6.79
CA GLU A 241 5.24 6.81 -7.01
C GLU A 241 3.85 6.75 -7.66
N ASP A 242 3.50 5.66 -8.33
CA ASP A 242 2.16 5.41 -8.85
C ASP A 242 1.11 5.26 -7.74
N LEU A 243 1.51 4.95 -6.52
CA LEU A 243 0.63 4.83 -5.36
C LEU A 243 0.33 6.17 -4.68
N ILE A 244 1.08 7.23 -4.98
CA ILE A 244 0.85 8.55 -4.36
C ILE A 244 -0.61 8.95 -4.48
N PHE A 245 -1.18 8.81 -5.68
CA PHE A 245 -2.58 9.07 -5.96
C PHE A 245 -3.16 8.02 -6.90
N PRO A 246 -4.35 7.44 -6.60
CA PRO A 246 -5.19 7.80 -5.45
C PRO A 246 -4.89 7.03 -4.16
N HIS A 247 -4.12 5.94 -4.19
CA HIS A 247 -4.04 4.97 -3.08
C HIS A 247 -3.55 5.58 -1.75
N HIS A 248 -2.36 6.18 -1.74
CA HIS A 248 -1.79 6.77 -0.51
C HIS A 248 -2.57 7.99 -0.03
N GLU A 249 -3.06 8.82 -0.96
CA GLU A 249 -3.93 9.95 -0.61
C GLU A 249 -5.21 9.48 0.07
N ASN A 250 -5.81 8.40 -0.42
CA ASN A 250 -7.00 7.80 0.16
C ASN A 250 -6.72 7.14 1.52
N GLU A 251 -5.55 6.52 1.70
CA GLU A 251 -5.13 5.99 2.99
C GLU A 251 -5.02 7.08 4.05
N ILE A 252 -4.46 8.24 3.70
CA ILE A 252 -4.39 9.40 4.60
C ILE A 252 -5.80 9.82 5.03
N ALA A 253 -6.71 9.96 4.08
CA ALA A 253 -8.09 10.35 4.36
C ALA A 253 -8.75 9.37 5.33
N GLN A 254 -8.62 8.08 5.08
CA GLN A 254 -9.19 7.02 5.93
C GLN A 254 -8.58 7.03 7.33
N SER A 255 -7.26 6.98 7.42
CA SER A 255 -6.55 6.83 8.69
C SER A 255 -6.66 8.09 9.56
N GLU A 256 -6.49 9.27 8.99
CA GLU A 256 -6.53 10.52 9.77
C GLU A 256 -7.94 10.83 10.23
N CYS A 257 -8.95 10.59 9.43
CA CYS A 257 -10.33 10.83 9.83
C CYS A 257 -10.85 9.77 10.80
N ALA A 258 -10.45 8.51 10.67
CA ALA A 258 -10.84 7.46 11.61
C ALA A 258 -10.13 7.59 12.96
N ASN A 259 -8.82 7.86 12.96
CA ASN A 259 -7.98 7.84 14.15
C ASN A 259 -7.81 9.21 14.82
N GLY A 260 -8.11 10.30 14.13
CA GLY A 260 -8.04 11.65 14.68
C GLY A 260 -6.61 12.18 14.90
N CYS A 261 -5.63 11.66 14.17
CA CYS A 261 -4.24 12.10 14.23
C CYS A 261 -3.55 11.97 12.86
N THR A 262 -2.37 12.59 12.71
CA THR A 262 -1.55 12.43 11.51
C THR A 262 -1.18 10.96 11.32
N PHE A 263 -1.32 10.43 10.12
CA PHE A 263 -1.06 9.03 9.83
C PHE A 263 0.44 8.70 9.77
N ALA A 264 1.16 9.30 8.84
CA ALA A 264 2.60 9.06 8.69
C ALA A 264 3.38 10.39 8.71
N ARG A 265 4.54 10.38 9.37
CA ARG A 265 5.42 11.55 9.41
C ARG A 265 6.16 11.77 8.10
N TYR A 266 6.63 10.67 7.50
CA TYR A 266 7.44 10.71 6.27
C TYR A 266 6.84 9.80 5.23
N TRP A 267 6.69 10.33 4.02
CA TRP A 267 6.24 9.59 2.85
C TRP A 267 7.39 9.47 1.87
N MET A 268 7.75 8.23 1.54
CA MET A 268 8.86 7.94 0.61
C MET A 268 8.34 7.19 -0.61
N HIS A 269 8.79 7.62 -1.78
CA HIS A 269 8.37 6.99 -3.03
C HIS A 269 9.55 6.76 -3.96
N ASN A 270 9.60 5.57 -4.57
CA ASN A 270 10.55 5.25 -5.62
C ASN A 270 9.94 5.55 -7.00
N GLY A 271 10.81 5.91 -7.95
CA GLY A 271 10.40 6.15 -9.33
C GLY A 271 10.06 4.85 -10.08
N PHE A 272 9.44 5.00 -11.25
CA PHE A 272 9.06 3.89 -12.12
C PHE A 272 10.28 3.17 -12.71
N VAL A 273 10.09 1.89 -13.01
CA VAL A 273 10.98 1.15 -13.91
C VAL A 273 10.51 1.39 -15.34
N ASN A 274 11.40 1.88 -16.19
CA ASN A 274 11.14 2.08 -17.60
C ASN A 274 11.82 0.99 -18.42
N VAL A 275 11.15 0.57 -19.50
CA VAL A 275 11.69 -0.34 -20.52
C VAL A 275 11.66 0.43 -21.83
N ASP A 276 12.83 0.59 -22.48
CA ASP A 276 12.98 1.37 -23.72
C ASP A 276 12.41 2.79 -23.63
N ASN A 277 12.69 3.47 -22.49
CA ASN A 277 12.19 4.81 -22.15
C ASN A 277 10.66 4.92 -21.96
N GLU A 278 9.95 3.81 -21.89
CA GLU A 278 8.52 3.78 -21.59
C GLU A 278 8.28 3.08 -20.25
N LYS A 279 7.29 3.57 -19.50
CA LYS A 279 6.85 2.90 -18.28
C LYS A 279 6.39 1.48 -18.61
N MET A 280 6.88 0.51 -17.85
CA MET A 280 6.46 -0.88 -18.00
C MET A 280 4.98 -1.04 -17.65
N SER A 281 4.21 -1.64 -18.57
CA SER A 281 2.81 -1.98 -18.35
C SER A 281 2.40 -3.22 -19.13
N LYS A 282 1.37 -3.92 -18.66
CA LYS A 282 0.81 -5.09 -19.39
C LYS A 282 0.24 -4.71 -20.75
N SER A 283 -0.38 -3.54 -20.85
CA SER A 283 -1.00 -3.07 -22.10
C SER A 283 0.00 -2.79 -23.21
N LEU A 284 1.24 -2.41 -22.87
CA LEU A 284 2.32 -2.17 -23.83
C LEU A 284 3.10 -3.43 -24.21
N GLY A 285 2.84 -4.56 -23.54
CA GLY A 285 3.55 -5.82 -23.80
C GLY A 285 5.02 -5.81 -23.38
N ASN A 286 5.48 -4.81 -22.66
CA ASN A 286 6.86 -4.67 -22.15
C ASN A 286 7.04 -5.17 -20.72
N PHE A 287 6.15 -6.04 -20.29
CA PHE A 287 6.09 -6.60 -18.95
C PHE A 287 7.16 -7.67 -18.74
N VAL A 288 8.03 -7.49 -17.74
CA VAL A 288 9.10 -8.42 -17.40
C VAL A 288 8.93 -8.88 -15.96
N THR A 289 8.83 -10.20 -15.76
CA THR A 289 8.75 -10.77 -14.41
C THR A 289 10.13 -10.99 -13.79
N VAL A 290 10.21 -10.89 -12.47
CA VAL A 290 11.41 -11.26 -11.72
C VAL A 290 11.73 -12.74 -11.93
N HIS A 291 10.70 -13.59 -11.92
CA HIS A 291 10.83 -15.03 -12.15
C HIS A 291 11.58 -15.36 -13.46
N ASP A 292 11.20 -14.72 -14.57
CA ASP A 292 11.88 -14.92 -15.85
C ASP A 292 13.28 -14.28 -15.89
N MET A 293 13.43 -13.10 -15.31
CA MET A 293 14.71 -12.41 -15.28
C MET A 293 15.76 -13.22 -14.53
N LEU A 294 15.40 -13.85 -13.42
CA LEU A 294 16.29 -14.66 -12.60
C LEU A 294 16.78 -15.96 -13.30
N LYS A 295 16.16 -16.35 -14.41
CA LYS A 295 16.66 -17.47 -15.22
C LYS A 295 17.97 -17.17 -15.93
N THR A 296 18.24 -15.89 -16.20
CA THR A 296 19.39 -15.44 -16.99
C THR A 296 20.25 -14.39 -16.29
N VAL A 297 19.74 -13.74 -15.25
CA VAL A 297 20.43 -12.68 -14.50
C VAL A 297 20.56 -13.10 -13.04
N ASP A 298 21.76 -12.91 -12.48
CA ASP A 298 21.98 -13.11 -11.05
C ASP A 298 21.14 -12.15 -10.22
N GLY A 299 20.55 -12.66 -9.13
CA GLY A 299 19.66 -11.87 -8.28
C GLY A 299 20.32 -10.63 -7.67
N GLN A 300 21.62 -10.70 -7.39
CA GLN A 300 22.38 -9.57 -6.85
C GLN A 300 22.61 -8.47 -7.91
N VAL A 301 22.78 -8.88 -9.17
CA VAL A 301 22.88 -7.96 -10.30
C VAL A 301 21.54 -7.25 -10.53
N LEU A 302 20.44 -7.99 -10.49
CA LEU A 302 19.10 -7.44 -10.62
C LEU A 302 18.79 -6.46 -9.46
N ARG A 303 19.16 -6.84 -8.24
CA ARG A 303 19.03 -5.97 -7.06
C ARG A 303 19.79 -4.66 -7.24
N PHE A 304 21.06 -4.74 -7.65
CA PHE A 304 21.88 -3.54 -7.88
C PHE A 304 21.28 -2.63 -8.94
N PHE A 305 20.81 -3.18 -10.05
CA PHE A 305 20.16 -2.43 -11.12
C PHE A 305 18.90 -1.71 -10.63
N LEU A 306 18.05 -2.39 -9.87
CA LEU A 306 16.79 -1.81 -9.39
C LEU A 306 16.98 -0.84 -8.21
N ALA A 307 18.09 -0.91 -7.50
CA ALA A 307 18.44 0.03 -6.43
C ALA A 307 18.96 1.38 -6.95
N THR A 308 19.41 1.44 -8.18
CA THR A 308 19.90 2.67 -8.82
C THR A 308 18.80 3.39 -9.56
#